data_fb1858f2fc63eb3a186d41963c517766
#
_entry.id   fb1858f2fc63eb3a186d41963c517766
#
_cell.length_a   1.000
_cell.length_b   1.000
_cell.length_c   1.000
_cell.angle_alpha   90.00
_cell.angle_beta   90.00
_cell.angle_gamma   90.00
#
_symmetry.space_group_name_H-M   'P 1'
#
loop_
_entity.id
_entity.type
_entity.pdbx_description
1 polymer ?
#
loop_
_entity_poly.entity_id
_entity_poly.type
_entity_poly.pdbx_seq_one_letter_code
_entity_poly.pdbx_strand_id
1 'polypeptide(L)'
;SKREQLAEKSEKVKEQLGIDTSKGTPNKNGKDKYLTDPTPAGKPKPVEWNEKGNEVDKSKVGGYCTLSITCKTLLKPENRKVAISNGKGDMIPSNGVIYKTKKVKFYKNESVFDVLLRETRNNKIHMEYEMTPIYNSNYIEGIHNLYEFDGGELSGWMYSVNGWFPNYGCSRYRLKDG
;
A
#
# COMPACT_ATOMS: atom_id res chain seq x y z
N SER A 1 16.51 -2.50 10.68
CA SER A 1 15.87 -3.41 9.70
C SER A 1 16.29 -3.03 8.28
N LYS A 2 16.12 -3.94 7.34
CA LYS A 2 16.36 -3.68 5.90
C LYS A 2 15.57 -2.47 5.40
N ARG A 3 14.35 -2.31 5.88
CA ARG A 3 13.50 -1.19 5.52
C ARG A 3 13.99 0.14 6.08
N GLU A 4 14.45 0.17 7.32
CA GLU A 4 15.08 1.35 7.92
C GLU A 4 16.31 1.77 7.14
N GLN A 5 17.15 0.82 6.73
CA GLN A 5 18.33 1.09 5.90
C GLN A 5 17.96 1.65 4.52
N LEU A 6 16.89 1.13 3.90
CA LEU A 6 16.38 1.64 2.63
C LEU A 6 15.77 3.03 2.78
N ALA A 7 15.05 3.27 3.87
CA ALA A 7 14.52 4.59 4.20
C ALA A 7 15.64 5.61 4.44
N GLU A 8 16.68 5.25 5.19
CA GLU A 8 17.85 6.10 5.42
C GLU A 8 18.60 6.42 4.13
N LYS A 9 18.80 5.43 3.26
CA LYS A 9 19.41 5.65 1.94
C LYS A 9 18.56 6.57 1.07
N SER A 10 17.25 6.39 1.10
CA SER A 10 16.31 7.25 0.38
C SER A 10 16.39 8.69 0.89
N GLU A 11 16.44 8.92 2.21
CA GLU A 11 16.59 10.25 2.80
C GLU A 11 17.90 10.92 2.41
N LYS A 12 19.02 10.18 2.46
CA LYS A 12 20.33 10.70 2.04
C LYS A 12 20.35 11.12 0.59
N VAL A 13 19.75 10.31 -0.29
CA VAL A 13 19.61 10.67 -1.72
C VAL A 13 18.76 11.94 -1.88
N LYS A 14 17.72 12.11 -1.09
CA LYS A 14 16.86 13.30 -1.12
C LYS A 14 17.60 14.56 -0.67
N GLU A 15 18.36 14.48 0.42
CA GLU A 15 19.21 15.58 0.89
C GLU A 15 20.23 15.98 -0.17
N GLN A 16 20.89 15.00 -0.81
CA GLN A 16 21.84 15.22 -1.89
C GLN A 16 21.20 15.89 -3.12
N LEU A 17 19.94 15.61 -3.39
CA LEU A 17 19.18 16.19 -4.49
C LEU A 17 18.52 17.53 -4.13
N GLY A 18 18.67 18.02 -2.89
CA GLY A 18 18.09 19.26 -2.43
C GLY A 18 16.56 19.24 -2.37
N ILE A 19 15.97 18.10 -2.08
CA ILE A 19 14.53 17.93 -2.02
C ILE A 19 14.03 18.36 -0.63
N ASP A 20 13.29 19.48 -0.60
CA ASP A 20 12.58 19.92 0.60
C ASP A 20 11.20 19.29 0.65
N THR A 21 11.03 18.28 1.51
CA THR A 21 9.77 17.57 1.71
C THR A 21 8.77 18.33 2.59
N SER A 22 9.15 19.46 3.17
CA SER A 22 8.33 20.21 4.13
C SER A 22 7.30 21.15 3.52
N LYS A 23 7.46 21.55 2.27
CA LYS A 23 6.74 22.71 1.69
C LYS A 23 5.75 22.41 0.56
N GLY A 24 5.49 21.19 0.22
CA GLY A 24 4.44 20.86 -0.75
C GLY A 24 4.67 21.30 -2.20
N THR A 25 5.83 21.88 -2.51
CA THR A 25 6.18 22.25 -3.87
C THR A 25 6.74 21.07 -4.65
N PRO A 26 6.40 20.91 -5.94
CA PRO A 26 7.05 19.93 -6.79
C PRO A 26 8.55 20.17 -6.79
N ASN A 27 9.33 19.09 -6.66
CA ASN A 27 10.78 19.21 -6.77
C ASN A 27 11.20 19.44 -8.22
N LYS A 28 12.50 19.66 -8.45
CA LYS A 28 13.07 19.89 -9.78
C LYS A 28 12.80 18.76 -10.79
N ASN A 29 12.41 17.58 -10.32
CA ASN A 29 12.10 16.41 -11.15
C ASN A 29 10.59 16.19 -11.36
N GLY A 30 9.74 17.14 -10.98
CA GLY A 30 8.30 17.09 -11.12
C GLY A 30 7.60 16.21 -10.07
N LYS A 31 8.31 15.67 -9.08
CA LYS A 31 7.71 14.93 -7.97
C LYS A 31 7.03 15.88 -6.98
N ASP A 32 5.98 15.40 -6.33
CA ASP A 32 5.33 16.17 -5.26
C ASP A 32 6.19 16.21 -3.97
N LYS A 33 5.68 16.87 -2.94
CA LYS A 33 6.37 16.98 -1.63
C LYS A 33 6.61 15.63 -0.94
N TYR A 34 5.86 14.60 -1.33
CA TYR A 34 5.99 13.24 -0.80
C TYR A 34 6.70 12.30 -1.79
N LEU A 35 7.43 12.87 -2.74
CA LEU A 35 8.26 12.15 -3.71
C LEU A 35 7.46 11.24 -4.65
N THR A 36 6.22 11.58 -4.86
CA THR A 36 5.37 10.89 -5.82
C THR A 36 5.63 11.43 -7.22
N ASP A 37 5.91 10.56 -8.17
CA ASP A 37 5.98 10.92 -9.58
C ASP A 37 4.63 11.44 -10.07
N PRO A 38 4.62 12.27 -11.11
CA PRO A 38 3.37 12.76 -11.70
C PRO A 38 2.42 11.60 -12.03
N THR A 39 1.15 11.78 -11.71
CA THR A 39 0.12 10.78 -12.01
C THR A 39 -0.10 10.72 -13.53
N PRO A 40 -0.09 9.53 -14.15
CA PRO A 40 -0.41 9.40 -15.56
C PRO A 40 -1.77 10.00 -15.92
N ALA A 41 -1.89 10.50 -17.12
CA ALA A 41 -3.16 11.08 -17.61
C ALA A 41 -4.31 10.07 -17.49
N GLY A 42 -5.45 10.52 -17.00
CA GLY A 42 -6.65 9.70 -16.81
C GLY A 42 -6.66 8.81 -15.57
N LYS A 43 -5.59 8.84 -14.77
CA LYS A 43 -5.52 8.10 -13.51
C LYS A 43 -5.79 9.00 -12.31
N PRO A 44 -6.35 8.46 -11.21
CA PRO A 44 -6.60 9.25 -10.01
C PRO A 44 -5.30 9.77 -9.37
N LYS A 45 -5.29 11.03 -9.01
CA LYS A 45 -4.20 11.64 -8.25
C LYS A 45 -4.29 11.21 -6.78
N PRO A 46 -3.14 11.16 -6.06
CA PRO A 46 -3.18 10.89 -4.64
C PRO A 46 -3.95 11.99 -3.89
N VAL A 47 -4.66 11.58 -2.84
CA VAL A 47 -5.38 12.47 -1.94
C VAL A 47 -4.75 12.38 -0.56
N GLU A 48 -4.37 13.53 -0.01
CA GLU A 48 -3.71 13.58 1.28
C GLU A 48 -4.74 13.49 2.41
N TRP A 49 -4.76 12.36 3.08
CA TRP A 49 -5.73 12.02 4.13
C TRP A 49 -5.67 12.97 5.34
N ASN A 50 -4.53 13.61 5.57
CA ASN A 50 -4.30 14.54 6.68
C ASN A 50 -4.56 16.01 6.33
N GLU A 51 -5.02 16.30 5.13
CA GLU A 51 -5.42 17.65 4.73
C GLU A 51 -6.87 17.94 5.10
N LYS A 52 -7.13 19.19 5.50
CA LYS A 52 -8.47 19.66 5.85
C LYS A 52 -9.45 19.47 4.69
N GLY A 53 -10.63 18.93 5.00
CA GLY A 53 -11.68 18.64 4.02
C GLY A 53 -11.63 17.22 3.48
N ASN A 54 -10.57 16.45 3.78
CA ASN A 54 -10.40 15.07 3.33
C ASN A 54 -10.74 14.04 4.42
N GLU A 55 -11.33 14.48 5.53
CA GLU A 55 -11.68 13.60 6.64
C GLU A 55 -12.69 12.53 6.21
N VAL A 56 -12.51 11.33 6.74
CA VAL A 56 -13.48 10.24 6.56
C VAL A 56 -14.77 10.57 7.27
N ASP A 57 -15.90 10.43 6.57
CA ASP A 57 -17.23 10.61 7.13
C ASP A 57 -17.97 9.26 7.16
N LYS A 58 -17.94 8.59 8.30
CA LYS A 58 -18.59 7.29 8.49
C LYS A 58 -20.11 7.37 8.59
N SER A 59 -20.68 8.57 8.64
CA SER A 59 -22.14 8.77 8.58
C SER A 59 -22.69 8.63 7.15
N LYS A 60 -21.82 8.65 6.15
CA LYS A 60 -22.20 8.58 4.73
C LYS A 60 -21.52 7.43 4.04
N VAL A 61 -22.30 6.62 3.34
CA VAL A 61 -21.77 5.59 2.44
C VAL A 61 -21.17 6.28 1.22
N GLY A 62 -19.91 5.97 0.93
CA GLY A 62 -19.24 6.46 -0.28
C GLY A 62 -19.55 5.61 -1.51
N GLY A 63 -19.77 4.32 -1.29
CA GLY A 63 -20.05 3.36 -2.36
C GLY A 63 -19.62 1.96 -2.01
N TYR A 64 -19.41 1.16 -3.03
CA TYR A 64 -18.97 -0.23 -2.94
C TYR A 64 -17.78 -0.46 -3.86
N CYS A 65 -16.88 -1.31 -3.42
CA CYS A 65 -15.77 -1.81 -4.22
C CYS A 65 -15.64 -3.32 -4.04
N THR A 66 -14.83 -3.97 -4.85
CA THR A 66 -14.44 -5.36 -4.62
C THR A 66 -13.02 -5.39 -4.07
N LEU A 67 -12.81 -6.24 -3.06
CA LEU A 67 -11.50 -6.45 -2.44
C LEU A 67 -11.09 -7.90 -2.57
N SER A 68 -9.84 -8.14 -2.89
CA SER A 68 -9.18 -9.44 -2.75
C SER A 68 -7.76 -9.25 -2.22
N ILE A 69 -7.26 -10.24 -1.50
CA ILE A 69 -5.87 -10.27 -1.03
C ILE A 69 -5.28 -11.59 -1.45
N THR A 70 -4.23 -11.55 -2.25
CA THR A 70 -3.59 -12.74 -2.78
C THR A 70 -2.08 -12.70 -2.63
N CYS A 71 -1.47 -13.86 -2.53
CA CYS A 71 -0.03 -14.06 -2.59
C CYS A 71 0.34 -15.08 -3.68
N LYS A 72 -0.38 -15.06 -4.79
CA LYS A 72 -0.22 -16.04 -5.89
C LYS A 72 1.18 -16.04 -6.49
N THR A 73 1.89 -14.92 -6.45
CA THR A 73 3.28 -14.86 -6.92
C THR A 73 4.22 -15.75 -6.11
N LEU A 74 3.86 -16.04 -4.84
CA LEU A 74 4.61 -16.97 -3.99
C LEU A 74 4.37 -18.44 -4.34
N LEU A 75 3.41 -18.75 -5.22
CA LEU A 75 3.21 -20.11 -5.73
C LEU A 75 4.23 -20.49 -6.81
N LYS A 76 4.90 -19.51 -7.41
CA LYS A 76 6.01 -19.77 -8.34
C LYS A 76 7.15 -20.46 -7.59
N PRO A 77 7.70 -21.57 -8.13
CA PRO A 77 8.71 -22.38 -7.42
C PRO A 77 9.88 -21.58 -6.88
N GLU A 78 10.41 -20.64 -7.66
CA GLU A 78 11.54 -19.80 -7.27
C GLU A 78 11.23 -18.91 -6.06
N ASN A 79 10.04 -18.34 -6.01
CA ASN A 79 9.59 -17.47 -4.91
C ASN A 79 9.21 -18.29 -3.68
N ARG A 80 8.53 -19.42 -3.90
CA ARG A 80 8.13 -20.33 -2.82
C ARG A 80 9.35 -20.89 -2.08
N LYS A 81 10.38 -21.25 -2.79
CA LYS A 81 11.64 -21.73 -2.21
C LYS A 81 12.23 -20.70 -1.23
N VAL A 82 12.25 -19.44 -1.62
CA VAL A 82 12.74 -18.36 -0.75
C VAL A 82 11.84 -18.19 0.48
N ALA A 83 10.53 -18.19 0.30
CA ALA A 83 9.58 -18.09 1.41
C ALA A 83 9.73 -19.25 2.41
N ILE A 84 9.93 -20.47 1.93
CA ILE A 84 10.19 -21.66 2.75
C ILE A 84 11.48 -21.47 3.54
N SER A 85 12.55 -20.98 2.91
CA SER A 85 13.83 -20.73 3.58
C SER A 85 13.73 -19.67 4.67
N ASN A 86 12.76 -18.76 4.55
CA ASN A 86 12.45 -17.76 5.57
C ASN A 86 11.45 -18.24 6.64
N GLY A 87 11.09 -19.52 6.64
CA GLY A 87 10.15 -20.11 7.60
C GLY A 87 8.70 -19.77 7.33
N LYS A 88 8.35 -19.34 6.12
CA LYS A 88 7.00 -18.86 5.76
C LYS A 88 6.21 -19.80 4.85
N GLY A 89 6.73 -20.98 4.56
CA GLY A 89 6.05 -21.92 3.65
C GLY A 89 4.62 -22.26 4.07
N ASP A 90 4.39 -22.45 5.36
CA ASP A 90 3.08 -22.79 5.93
C ASP A 90 2.09 -21.61 5.91
N MET A 91 2.57 -20.40 5.69
CA MET A 91 1.73 -19.20 5.61
C MET A 91 1.13 -19.02 4.21
N ILE A 92 1.60 -19.75 3.22
CA ILE A 92 1.14 -19.61 1.83
C ILE A 92 -0.05 -20.53 1.62
N PRO A 93 -1.28 -19.99 1.41
CA PRO A 93 -2.42 -20.81 1.05
C PRO A 93 -2.16 -21.58 -0.25
N SER A 94 -2.69 -22.78 -0.38
CA SER A 94 -2.46 -23.64 -1.55
C SER A 94 -2.87 -23.00 -2.88
N ASN A 95 -3.92 -22.18 -2.86
CA ASN A 95 -4.40 -21.41 -4.03
C ASN A 95 -3.87 -19.97 -4.06
N GLY A 96 -3.05 -19.57 -3.10
CA GLY A 96 -2.52 -18.20 -2.99
C GLY A 96 -3.55 -17.14 -2.62
N VAL A 97 -4.72 -17.52 -2.13
CA VAL A 97 -5.79 -16.58 -1.77
C VAL A 97 -5.87 -16.45 -0.25
N ILE A 98 -5.63 -15.24 0.25
CA ILE A 98 -5.74 -14.89 1.68
C ILE A 98 -7.14 -14.37 1.97
N TYR A 99 -7.66 -13.50 1.12
CA TYR A 99 -9.00 -12.94 1.21
C TYR A 99 -9.68 -13.09 -0.15
N LYS A 100 -10.72 -13.94 -0.18
CA LYS A 100 -11.48 -14.20 -1.40
C LYS A 100 -12.19 -12.92 -1.87
N THR A 101 -12.19 -12.66 -3.17
CA THR A 101 -12.87 -11.51 -3.78
C THR A 101 -14.26 -11.32 -3.22
N LYS A 102 -14.52 -10.15 -2.67
CA LYS A 102 -15.78 -9.81 -2.04
C LYS A 102 -16.14 -8.35 -2.31
N LYS A 103 -17.43 -8.10 -2.54
CA LYS A 103 -17.98 -6.75 -2.59
C LYS A 103 -18.06 -6.20 -1.17
N VAL A 104 -17.46 -5.05 -0.95
CA VAL A 104 -17.39 -4.39 0.36
C VAL A 104 -17.84 -2.94 0.26
N LYS A 105 -18.50 -2.48 1.31
CA LYS A 105 -18.93 -1.08 1.46
C LYS A 105 -17.75 -0.23 1.92
N PHE A 106 -17.68 1.00 1.44
CA PHE A 106 -16.80 2.00 2.01
C PHE A 106 -17.57 3.29 2.33
N TYR A 107 -17.03 4.06 3.26
CA TYR A 107 -17.60 5.33 3.68
C TYR A 107 -16.97 6.49 2.90
N LYS A 108 -17.66 7.63 2.94
CA LYS A 108 -17.20 8.84 2.25
C LYS A 108 -15.76 9.19 2.65
N ASN A 109 -14.94 9.46 1.65
CA ASN A 109 -13.52 9.81 1.79
C ASN A 109 -12.62 8.69 2.32
N GLU A 110 -13.07 7.46 2.36
CA GLU A 110 -12.19 6.35 2.70
C GLU A 110 -11.20 6.03 1.57
N SER A 111 -10.02 5.60 1.99
CA SER A 111 -8.96 5.12 1.11
C SER A 111 -8.98 3.59 0.98
N VAL A 112 -8.18 3.08 0.05
CA VAL A 112 -7.91 1.63 -0.05
C VAL A 112 -7.40 1.09 1.29
N PHE A 113 -6.51 1.81 1.96
CA PHE A 113 -6.01 1.41 3.28
C PHE A 113 -7.12 1.26 4.32
N ASP A 114 -8.06 2.20 4.37
CA ASP A 114 -9.15 2.17 5.34
C ASP A 114 -10.00 0.91 5.20
N VAL A 115 -10.35 0.55 3.98
CA VAL A 115 -11.10 -0.68 3.69
C VAL A 115 -10.27 -1.91 3.99
N LEU A 116 -9.01 -1.94 3.58
CA LEU A 116 -8.10 -3.05 3.87
C LEU A 116 -7.98 -3.29 5.38
N LEU A 117 -7.80 -2.22 6.16
CA LEU A 117 -7.67 -2.30 7.61
C LEU A 117 -8.95 -2.86 8.24
N ARG A 118 -10.12 -2.37 7.82
CA ARG A 118 -11.40 -2.83 8.36
C ARG A 118 -11.65 -4.29 8.02
N GLU A 119 -11.43 -4.69 6.77
CA GLU A 119 -11.72 -6.05 6.33
C GLU A 119 -10.74 -7.08 6.90
N THR A 120 -9.48 -6.75 7.05
CA THR A 120 -8.52 -7.63 7.72
C THR A 120 -8.87 -7.81 9.20
N ARG A 121 -9.22 -6.74 9.90
CA ARG A 121 -9.66 -6.81 11.30
C ARG A 121 -10.95 -7.62 11.47
N ASN A 122 -11.95 -7.38 10.65
CA ASN A 122 -13.24 -8.09 10.72
C ASN A 122 -13.10 -9.57 10.43
N ASN A 123 -12.14 -9.97 9.61
CA ASN A 123 -11.92 -11.36 9.23
C ASN A 123 -10.74 -12.01 9.98
N LYS A 124 -10.23 -11.35 11.00
CA LYS A 124 -9.10 -11.84 11.83
C LYS A 124 -7.87 -12.21 10.99
N ILE A 125 -7.60 -11.43 9.98
CA ILE A 125 -6.40 -11.56 9.15
C ILE A 125 -5.34 -10.64 9.73
N HIS A 126 -4.17 -11.21 10.06
CA HIS A 126 -3.04 -10.42 10.51
C HIS A 126 -2.66 -9.38 9.44
N MET A 127 -2.48 -8.13 9.86
CA MET A 127 -1.90 -7.07 9.05
C MET A 127 -1.06 -6.16 9.92
N GLU A 128 0.16 -5.89 9.46
CA GLU A 128 1.07 -4.96 10.09
C GLU A 128 1.42 -3.86 9.10
N TYR A 129 1.39 -2.62 9.58
CA TYR A 129 1.70 -1.44 8.77
C TYR A 129 2.43 -0.40 9.61
N GLU A 130 3.10 0.51 8.94
CA GLU A 130 3.82 1.62 9.57
C GLU A 130 3.59 2.90 8.78
N MET A 131 3.30 3.98 9.51
CA MET A 131 3.24 5.30 8.91
C MET A 131 4.64 5.76 8.50
N THR A 132 4.79 6.15 7.25
CA THR A 132 6.03 6.68 6.67
C THR A 132 5.83 8.16 6.32
N PRO A 133 6.25 9.09 7.19
CA PRO A 133 5.96 10.53 7.00
C PRO A 133 6.48 11.09 5.69
N ILE A 134 7.61 10.59 5.24
CA ILE A 134 8.26 11.06 4.01
C ILE A 134 7.42 10.80 2.75
N TYR A 135 6.64 9.72 2.75
CA TYR A 135 5.70 9.39 1.69
C TYR A 135 4.25 9.72 2.05
N ASN A 136 4.01 10.23 3.27
CA ASN A 136 2.68 10.48 3.84
C ASN A 136 1.76 9.28 3.66
N SER A 137 2.25 8.09 3.92
CA SER A 137 1.54 6.85 3.62
C SER A 137 1.72 5.82 4.72
N ASN A 138 0.66 5.04 4.95
CA ASN A 138 0.75 3.82 5.74
C ASN A 138 1.31 2.70 4.87
N TYR A 139 2.52 2.30 5.16
CA TYR A 139 3.21 1.25 4.45
C TYR A 139 2.81 -0.13 4.98
N ILE A 140 2.34 -1.00 4.10
CA ILE A 140 1.95 -2.37 4.47
C ILE A 140 3.21 -3.24 4.55
N GLU A 141 3.56 -3.65 5.75
CA GLU A 141 4.73 -4.48 6.03
C GLU A 141 4.44 -5.96 5.83
N GLY A 142 3.29 -6.41 6.32
CA GLY A 142 2.91 -7.82 6.29
C GLY A 142 1.40 -8.01 6.33
N ILE A 143 0.94 -9.07 5.68
CA ILE A 143 -0.43 -9.57 5.73
C ILE A 143 -0.35 -11.08 5.87
N HIS A 144 -1.17 -11.66 6.74
CA HIS A 144 -1.23 -13.11 6.96
C HIS A 144 0.15 -13.70 7.31
N ASN A 145 0.93 -12.97 8.12
CA ASN A 145 2.31 -13.32 8.49
C ASN A 145 3.30 -13.42 7.33
N LEU A 146 2.92 -12.94 6.15
CA LEU A 146 3.80 -12.79 5.00
C LEU A 146 4.27 -11.35 4.92
N TYR A 147 5.56 -11.14 5.06
CA TYR A 147 6.19 -9.83 5.13
C TYR A 147 6.96 -9.51 3.86
N GLU A 148 7.24 -8.22 3.67
CA GLU A 148 8.19 -7.79 2.66
C GLU A 148 9.49 -8.59 2.80
N PHE A 149 10.10 -8.91 1.67
CA PHE A 149 11.32 -9.73 1.53
C PHE A 149 11.15 -11.23 1.80
N ASP A 150 10.00 -11.70 2.28
CA ASP A 150 9.79 -13.13 2.51
C ASP A 150 9.88 -13.95 1.21
N GLY A 151 9.48 -13.38 0.09
CA GLY A 151 9.58 -14.00 -1.24
C GLY A 151 10.83 -13.61 -2.03
N GLY A 152 11.75 -12.85 -1.44
CA GLY A 152 12.97 -12.38 -2.07
C GLY A 152 13.25 -10.90 -1.79
N GLU A 153 14.43 -10.42 -2.20
CA GLU A 153 14.89 -9.06 -1.90
C GLU A 153 14.00 -7.95 -2.47
N LEU A 154 13.30 -8.24 -3.55
CA LEU A 154 12.41 -7.29 -4.22
C LEU A 154 10.93 -7.57 -3.94
N SER A 155 10.63 -8.53 -3.08
CA SER A 155 9.25 -8.86 -2.76
C SER A 155 8.68 -7.91 -1.71
N GLY A 156 7.39 -7.62 -1.84
CA GLY A 156 6.64 -6.78 -0.91
C GLY A 156 5.17 -6.77 -1.31
N TRP A 157 4.35 -6.25 -0.42
CA TRP A 157 2.95 -6.09 -0.72
C TRP A 157 2.73 -4.93 -1.71
N MET A 158 1.94 -5.19 -2.72
CA MET A 158 1.54 -4.22 -3.73
C MET A 158 0.02 -4.19 -3.82
N TYR A 159 -0.53 -3.08 -4.30
CA TYR A 159 -1.96 -3.00 -4.56
C TYR A 159 -2.22 -2.50 -5.97
N SER A 160 -3.33 -2.92 -6.52
CA SER A 160 -3.84 -2.41 -7.78
C SER A 160 -5.31 -2.05 -7.66
N VAL A 161 -5.76 -1.10 -8.46
CA VAL A 161 -7.17 -0.71 -8.56
C VAL A 161 -7.56 -0.73 -10.02
N ASN A 162 -8.54 -1.57 -10.36
CA ASN A 162 -8.98 -1.77 -11.73
C ASN A 162 -7.82 -2.08 -12.69
N GLY A 163 -6.89 -2.93 -12.24
CA GLY A 163 -5.73 -3.37 -13.01
C GLY A 163 -4.57 -2.38 -13.08
N TRP A 164 -4.70 -1.20 -12.47
CA TRP A 164 -3.63 -0.23 -12.41
C TRP A 164 -2.92 -0.28 -11.05
N PHE A 165 -1.59 -0.29 -11.08
CA PHE A 165 -0.75 -0.21 -9.88
C PHE A 165 -0.38 1.25 -9.62
N PRO A 166 -1.02 1.93 -8.65
CA PRO A 166 -0.69 3.32 -8.34
C PRO A 166 0.76 3.46 -7.85
N ASN A 167 1.36 4.59 -8.18
CA ASN A 167 2.72 4.93 -7.77
C ASN A 167 2.78 5.67 -6.43
N TYR A 168 1.77 5.49 -5.60
CA TYR A 168 1.68 6.04 -4.25
C TYR A 168 1.00 5.04 -3.32
N GLY A 169 1.17 5.21 -2.00
CA GLY A 169 0.66 4.28 -1.00
C GLY A 169 -0.87 4.21 -0.96
N CYS A 170 -1.39 3.06 -0.52
CA CYS A 170 -2.82 2.78 -0.55
C CYS A 170 -3.66 3.69 0.37
N SER A 171 -3.07 4.30 1.38
CA SER A 171 -3.75 5.29 2.22
C SER A 171 -3.99 6.64 1.52
N ARG A 172 -3.34 6.86 0.39
CA ARG A 172 -3.49 8.06 -0.43
C ARG A 172 -4.40 7.85 -1.66
N TYR A 173 -4.90 6.64 -1.86
CA TYR A 173 -5.84 6.32 -2.92
C TYR A 173 -7.27 6.46 -2.40
N ARG A 174 -7.99 7.48 -2.84
CA ARG A 174 -9.38 7.72 -2.46
C ARG A 174 -10.33 6.85 -3.28
N LEU A 175 -11.12 6.02 -2.60
CA LEU A 175 -12.07 5.13 -3.25
C LEU A 175 -13.22 5.89 -3.90
N LYS A 176 -13.68 5.37 -5.03
CA LYS A 176 -14.88 5.78 -5.75
C LYS A 176 -15.78 4.58 -5.94
N ASP A 177 -17.08 4.80 -6.03
CA ASP A 177 -18.05 3.74 -6.26
C ASP A 177 -17.77 3.02 -7.60
N GLY A 178 -17.80 1.69 -7.54
CA GLY A 178 -17.45 0.87 -8.69
C GLY A 178 -15.96 0.62 -8.81
#